data_ff97f57b618514416ad8bd0937e3db46
#
_entry.id   ff97f57b618514416ad8bd0937e3db46
#
_cell.length_a   1.000
_cell.length_b   1.000
_cell.length_c   1.000
_cell.angle_alpha   90.00
_cell.angle_beta   90.00
_cell.angle_gamma   90.00
#
_symmetry.space_group_name_H-M   'P 1'
#
loop_
_entity.id
_entity.type
_entity.pdbx_description
1 polymer ?
#
loop_
_entity_poly.entity_id
_entity_poly.type
_entity_poly.pdbx_seq_one_letter_code
_entity_poly.pdbx_strand_id
1 'polypeptide(L)'
;MVVISWLLLLIGVLESFATEWNTQDYMKREHSLIRPYQGTGMTIPNWDFMGSTMVTNNYIRLTPDLQSKQGALWNSPCHIRNWELQIQFKVHGNGKDLFGDGFAIWYAKERMKPGPVFGSRDYFQGLAVILDTYSNHNGQHNHQHPYISAMVNNGSLHYDHDRDGTHTQLAGCEAKFRNLEHDTHISIRYERDTLTVSTDLVNKAAWKQCFQVNEVKLPTGYYIGISATTGDLSDNHDILSIRLFELDLIDDPKDREDRSQIVPSAAFYDPPRERVEDLKQHSWSGIKLFLLMLLGALVLIACVVIIIMLHKKHQENARKRFY
;
A
#
# COMPACT_ATOMS: atom_id res chain seq x y z
N MET A 1 -16.51 52.55 -7.66
CA MET A 1 -16.54 51.27 -6.96
C MET A 1 -16.51 50.04 -7.88
N VAL A 2 -17.15 50.02 -9.03
CA VAL A 2 -17.19 48.88 -9.97
C VAL A 2 -15.81 48.59 -10.61
N VAL A 3 -15.01 49.61 -10.93
CA VAL A 3 -13.68 49.44 -11.58
C VAL A 3 -12.64 48.78 -10.64
N ILE A 4 -12.72 49.07 -9.34
CA ILE A 4 -11.80 48.47 -8.34
C ILE A 4 -12.12 47.00 -8.14
N SER A 5 -13.38 46.59 -8.24
CA SER A 5 -13.80 45.19 -8.14
C SER A 5 -13.28 44.34 -9.30
N TRP A 6 -13.19 44.89 -10.52
CA TRP A 6 -12.64 44.18 -11.68
C TRP A 6 -11.11 44.06 -11.64
N LEU A 7 -10.42 45.04 -11.04
CA LEU A 7 -8.98 44.98 -10.85
C LEU A 7 -8.59 43.91 -9.83
N LEU A 8 -9.35 43.73 -8.75
CA LEU A 8 -9.13 42.69 -7.76
C LEU A 8 -9.44 41.29 -8.31
N LEU A 9 -10.40 41.15 -9.22
CA LEU A 9 -10.67 39.88 -9.92
C LEU A 9 -9.57 39.53 -10.92
N LEU A 10 -8.94 40.48 -11.57
CA LEU A 10 -7.80 40.27 -12.47
C LEU A 10 -6.52 39.90 -11.73
N ILE A 11 -6.30 40.43 -10.52
CA ILE A 11 -5.15 40.08 -9.68
C ILE A 11 -5.32 38.67 -9.11
N GLY A 12 -6.53 38.21 -8.76
CA GLY A 12 -6.82 36.86 -8.27
C GLY A 12 -6.69 35.77 -9.33
N VAL A 13 -6.70 36.11 -10.62
CA VAL A 13 -6.51 35.14 -11.73
C VAL A 13 -5.02 34.96 -12.08
N LEU A 14 -4.16 35.89 -11.67
CA LEU A 14 -2.71 35.85 -11.98
C LEU A 14 -1.88 34.99 -11.01
N GLU A 15 -2.43 34.54 -9.88
CA GLU A 15 -1.70 33.68 -8.92
C GLU A 15 -1.86 32.16 -9.13
N SER A 16 -2.50 31.76 -10.23
CA SER A 16 -2.72 30.31 -10.54
C SER A 16 -1.85 29.78 -11.69
N PHE A 17 -0.78 30.47 -12.05
CA PHE A 17 0.27 29.82 -12.83
C PHE A 17 1.16 29.04 -11.86
N ALA A 18 0.75 27.80 -11.54
CA ALA A 18 1.67 26.80 -11.10
C ALA A 18 2.81 26.78 -12.13
N THR A 19 4.01 27.14 -11.72
CA THR A 19 5.23 26.98 -12.52
C THR A 19 5.31 25.48 -12.88
N GLU A 20 4.85 25.13 -14.08
CA GLU A 20 5.18 23.84 -14.67
C GLU A 20 6.70 23.80 -14.77
N TRP A 21 7.31 23.05 -13.86
CA TRP A 21 8.74 22.79 -13.93
C TRP A 21 9.01 22.04 -15.23
N ASN A 22 9.76 22.65 -16.15
CA ASN A 22 10.19 21.97 -17.36
C ASN A 22 11.29 20.98 -17.01
N THR A 23 10.88 19.79 -16.55
CA THR A 23 11.77 18.72 -16.11
C THR A 23 12.44 17.98 -17.28
N GLN A 24 12.12 18.30 -18.53
CA GLN A 24 12.64 17.59 -19.70
C GLN A 24 14.16 17.72 -19.88
N ASP A 25 14.72 18.86 -19.50
CA ASP A 25 16.15 19.15 -19.71
C ASP A 25 17.06 18.42 -18.70
N TYR A 26 16.53 17.95 -17.59
CA TYR A 26 17.26 17.31 -16.49
C TYR A 26 17.03 15.79 -16.40
N MET A 27 16.45 15.18 -17.42
CA MET A 27 16.20 13.74 -17.42
C MET A 27 17.51 12.95 -17.47
N LYS A 28 17.70 12.06 -16.49
CA LYS A 28 18.84 11.13 -16.41
C LYS A 28 18.52 9.85 -17.16
N ARG A 29 19.16 9.70 -18.32
CA ARG A 29 18.90 8.57 -19.22
C ARG A 29 19.32 7.23 -18.62
N GLU A 30 20.41 7.21 -17.84
CA GLU A 30 20.93 6.04 -17.13
C GLU A 30 19.95 5.47 -16.10
N HIS A 31 19.04 6.30 -15.56
CA HIS A 31 18.02 5.93 -14.61
C HIS A 31 16.60 5.92 -15.20
N SER A 32 16.50 6.11 -16.50
CA SER A 32 15.23 6.17 -17.21
C SER A 32 15.04 4.95 -18.11
N LEU A 33 13.80 4.55 -18.32
CA LEU A 33 13.41 3.41 -19.14
C LEU A 33 12.23 3.83 -20.02
N ILE A 34 12.52 4.10 -21.27
CA ILE A 34 11.53 4.57 -22.26
C ILE A 34 11.62 3.71 -23.52
N ARG A 35 10.53 3.62 -24.27
CA ARG A 35 10.50 2.89 -25.55
C ARG A 35 11.44 3.51 -26.59
N PRO A 36 12.11 2.72 -27.41
CA PRO A 36 12.21 1.25 -27.38
C PRO A 36 13.13 0.78 -26.25
N TYR A 37 12.69 -0.23 -25.46
CA TYR A 37 13.42 -0.72 -24.29
C TYR A 37 14.69 -1.50 -24.63
N GLN A 38 14.70 -2.16 -25.79
CA GLN A 38 15.77 -3.07 -26.18
C GLN A 38 16.82 -2.34 -26.97
N GLY A 39 18.09 -2.51 -26.53
CA GLY A 39 19.26 -2.24 -27.36
C GLY A 39 19.63 -3.46 -28.20
N THR A 40 20.76 -3.40 -28.87
CA THR A 40 21.34 -4.55 -29.58
C THR A 40 21.62 -5.68 -28.56
N GLY A 41 21.01 -6.86 -28.73
CA GLY A 41 21.29 -8.05 -27.93
C GLY A 41 20.26 -8.39 -26.85
N MET A 42 19.04 -7.90 -26.94
CA MET A 42 17.93 -8.20 -26.02
C MET A 42 18.18 -7.79 -24.54
N THR A 43 19.20 -6.99 -24.28
CA THR A 43 19.49 -6.44 -22.95
C THR A 43 18.92 -5.03 -22.82
N ILE A 44 18.44 -4.69 -21.64
CA ILE A 44 18.05 -3.32 -21.31
C ILE A 44 19.24 -2.67 -20.61
N PRO A 45 19.88 -1.67 -21.21
CA PRO A 45 21.01 -1.00 -20.57
C PRO A 45 20.67 -0.45 -19.19
N ASN A 46 21.53 -0.67 -18.20
CA ASN A 46 21.40 -0.23 -16.81
C ASN A 46 20.21 -0.83 -16.02
N TRP A 47 19.47 -1.78 -16.60
CA TRP A 47 18.35 -2.41 -15.95
C TRP A 47 18.49 -3.93 -15.93
N ASP A 48 18.31 -4.52 -14.74
CA ASP A 48 18.26 -5.95 -14.53
C ASP A 48 16.84 -6.34 -14.15
N PHE A 49 16.38 -7.49 -14.63
CA PHE A 49 15.05 -7.99 -14.35
C PHE A 49 15.08 -9.44 -13.86
N MET A 50 14.07 -9.83 -13.11
CA MET A 50 13.97 -11.15 -12.51
C MET A 50 12.56 -11.68 -12.44
N GLY A 51 12.44 -12.98 -12.16
CA GLY A 51 11.17 -13.66 -11.95
C GLY A 51 10.35 -13.76 -13.24
N SER A 52 9.07 -13.47 -13.16
CA SER A 52 8.13 -13.50 -14.27
C SER A 52 8.19 -12.28 -15.20
N THR A 53 9.13 -11.37 -14.97
CA THR A 53 9.24 -10.13 -15.76
C THR A 53 9.47 -10.43 -17.24
N MET A 54 8.65 -9.86 -18.09
CA MET A 54 8.68 -10.02 -19.53
C MET A 54 8.75 -8.67 -20.24
N VAL A 55 9.69 -8.52 -21.15
CA VAL A 55 9.87 -7.31 -21.95
C VAL A 55 9.17 -7.48 -23.30
N THR A 56 8.28 -6.55 -23.63
CA THR A 56 7.62 -6.44 -24.93
C THR A 56 8.02 -5.13 -25.61
N ASN A 57 7.55 -4.90 -26.85
CA ASN A 57 7.82 -3.63 -27.53
C ASN A 57 7.06 -2.44 -26.90
N ASN A 58 5.96 -2.69 -26.19
CA ASN A 58 5.05 -1.65 -25.73
C ASN A 58 5.08 -1.45 -24.20
N TYR A 59 5.43 -2.46 -23.43
CA TYR A 59 5.47 -2.45 -21.98
C TYR A 59 6.43 -3.50 -21.43
N ILE A 60 6.80 -3.36 -20.19
CA ILE A 60 7.49 -4.37 -19.39
C ILE A 60 6.49 -4.89 -18.39
N ARG A 61 6.12 -6.15 -18.51
CA ARG A 61 5.18 -6.85 -17.62
C ARG A 61 5.95 -7.50 -16.49
N LEU A 62 5.73 -7.04 -15.26
CA LEU A 62 6.34 -7.63 -14.07
C LEU A 62 5.68 -8.97 -13.73
N THR A 63 4.35 -8.99 -13.63
CA THR A 63 3.59 -10.21 -13.44
C THR A 63 2.44 -10.28 -14.44
N PRO A 64 2.14 -11.44 -15.02
CA PRO A 64 0.90 -11.67 -15.75
C PRO A 64 -0.29 -11.85 -14.80
N ASP A 65 -1.51 -11.75 -15.31
CA ASP A 65 -2.76 -12.11 -14.61
C ASP A 65 -2.85 -13.64 -14.41
N LEU A 66 -1.94 -14.16 -13.59
CA LEU A 66 -1.79 -15.56 -13.18
C LEU A 66 -1.37 -15.61 -11.72
N GLN A 67 -1.86 -16.62 -10.99
CA GLN A 67 -1.55 -16.83 -9.58
C GLN A 67 -0.06 -17.09 -9.32
N SER A 68 0.40 -16.72 -8.13
CA SER A 68 1.73 -17.03 -7.60
C SER A 68 2.87 -16.62 -8.54
N LYS A 69 2.78 -15.42 -9.10
CA LYS A 69 3.83 -14.81 -9.91
C LYS A 69 4.54 -13.70 -9.13
N GLN A 70 5.84 -13.57 -9.40
CA GLN A 70 6.67 -12.54 -8.81
C GLN A 70 7.66 -12.05 -9.87
N GLY A 71 7.75 -10.75 -10.05
CA GLY A 71 8.65 -10.14 -11.01
C GLY A 71 9.19 -8.82 -10.53
N ALA A 72 10.38 -8.47 -10.99
CA ALA A 72 11.01 -7.21 -10.61
C ALA A 72 11.92 -6.68 -11.72
N LEU A 73 12.13 -5.38 -11.69
CA LEU A 73 13.02 -4.62 -12.53
C LEU A 73 13.84 -3.68 -11.64
N TRP A 74 15.19 -3.69 -11.80
CA TRP A 74 16.08 -2.92 -10.95
C TRP A 74 17.12 -2.16 -11.77
N ASN A 75 17.36 -0.92 -11.38
CA ASN A 75 18.33 -0.04 -12.01
C ASN A 75 19.71 -0.09 -11.32
N SER A 76 20.69 0.65 -11.87
CA SER A 76 21.98 0.94 -11.25
C SER A 76 21.84 1.89 -10.04
N PRO A 77 22.90 2.06 -9.19
CA PRO A 77 22.84 2.96 -8.04
C PRO A 77 22.58 4.40 -8.45
N CYS A 78 21.65 5.06 -7.79
CA CYS A 78 21.32 6.47 -8.03
C CYS A 78 22.01 7.36 -7.00
N HIS A 79 22.93 8.22 -7.47
CA HIS A 79 23.67 9.16 -6.62
C HIS A 79 23.06 10.57 -6.60
N ILE A 80 21.91 10.75 -7.23
CA ILE A 80 21.23 12.02 -7.30
C ILE A 80 20.55 12.30 -5.96
N ARG A 81 20.74 13.49 -5.43
CA ARG A 81 20.20 13.89 -4.12
C ARG A 81 18.73 14.27 -4.17
N ASN A 82 18.41 15.18 -5.09
CA ASN A 82 17.06 15.69 -5.29
C ASN A 82 16.57 15.20 -6.64
N TRP A 83 15.50 14.44 -6.64
CA TRP A 83 15.02 13.77 -7.85
C TRP A 83 13.51 13.68 -7.90
N GLU A 84 13.02 13.55 -9.12
CA GLU A 84 11.63 13.20 -9.38
C GLU A 84 11.59 11.98 -10.30
N LEU A 85 10.90 10.94 -9.85
CA LEU A 85 10.69 9.69 -10.57
C LEU A 85 9.26 9.65 -11.08
N GLN A 86 9.08 9.73 -12.39
CA GLN A 86 7.77 9.60 -13.04
C GLN A 86 7.65 8.24 -13.70
N ILE A 87 6.59 7.51 -13.36
CA ILE A 87 6.32 6.17 -13.88
C ILE A 87 4.96 6.16 -14.56
N GLN A 88 4.95 5.72 -15.81
CA GLN A 88 3.74 5.39 -16.55
C GLN A 88 3.49 3.89 -16.43
N PHE A 89 2.32 3.50 -15.96
CA PHE A 89 2.01 2.11 -15.65
C PHE A 89 0.55 1.77 -15.98
N LYS A 90 0.26 0.48 -16.02
CA LYS A 90 -1.11 -0.03 -16.15
C LYS A 90 -1.26 -1.28 -15.30
N VAL A 91 -2.29 -1.30 -14.44
CA VAL A 91 -2.71 -2.48 -13.69
C VAL A 91 -4.06 -2.92 -14.22
N HIS A 92 -4.16 -4.17 -14.67
CA HIS A 92 -5.38 -4.67 -15.25
C HIS A 92 -5.49 -6.20 -15.16
N GLY A 93 -6.71 -6.70 -15.06
CA GLY A 93 -6.96 -8.13 -14.97
C GLY A 93 -8.43 -8.47 -15.15
N ASN A 94 -8.70 -9.78 -15.22
CA ASN A 94 -10.04 -10.32 -15.43
C ASN A 94 -10.90 -10.29 -14.17
N GLY A 95 -10.30 -10.23 -12.98
CA GLY A 95 -11.00 -10.15 -11.69
C GLY A 95 -11.87 -8.89 -11.62
N LYS A 96 -13.16 -9.05 -11.26
CA LYS A 96 -14.09 -7.93 -11.11
C LYS A 96 -14.10 -7.42 -9.67
N ASP A 97 -14.30 -8.33 -8.71
CA ASP A 97 -14.45 -8.01 -7.29
C ASP A 97 -13.25 -8.44 -6.46
N LEU A 98 -12.54 -9.48 -6.90
CA LEU A 98 -11.34 -10.02 -6.26
C LEU A 98 -10.16 -9.93 -7.23
N PHE A 99 -9.11 -9.24 -6.83
CA PHE A 99 -7.90 -8.99 -7.61
C PHE A 99 -6.76 -8.63 -6.65
N GLY A 100 -5.54 -8.77 -7.08
CA GLY A 100 -4.38 -8.50 -6.20
C GLY A 100 -3.06 -8.94 -6.84
N ASP A 101 -1.93 -8.84 -6.12
CA ASP A 101 -1.81 -8.15 -4.84
C ASP A 101 -1.48 -6.67 -5.02
N GLY A 102 -0.62 -6.36 -6.02
CA GLY A 102 -0.14 -5.02 -6.32
C GLY A 102 1.34 -5.00 -6.67
N PHE A 103 1.93 -3.80 -6.63
CA PHE A 103 3.35 -3.60 -6.91
C PHE A 103 3.94 -2.51 -6.04
N ALA A 104 5.27 -2.49 -5.92
CA ALA A 104 5.98 -1.48 -5.15
C ALA A 104 7.12 -0.86 -5.96
N ILE A 105 7.34 0.44 -5.75
CA ILE A 105 8.42 1.24 -6.30
C ILE A 105 9.42 1.48 -5.18
N TRP A 106 10.68 1.17 -5.44
CA TRP A 106 11.75 1.11 -4.45
C TRP A 106 12.82 2.15 -4.70
N TYR A 107 13.31 2.73 -3.64
CA TYR A 107 14.63 3.33 -3.54
C TYR A 107 15.35 2.65 -2.37
N ALA A 108 16.10 1.56 -2.64
CA ALA A 108 16.57 0.65 -1.60
C ALA A 108 18.05 0.29 -1.73
N LYS A 109 18.69 0.00 -0.59
CA LYS A 109 20.10 -0.37 -0.49
C LYS A 109 20.43 -1.66 -1.20
N GLU A 110 19.54 -2.63 -1.17
CA GLU A 110 19.71 -3.94 -1.79
C GLU A 110 18.72 -4.11 -2.93
N ARG A 111 19.21 -4.67 -4.04
CA ARG A 111 18.42 -4.97 -5.23
C ARG A 111 18.41 -6.46 -5.52
N MET A 112 17.53 -6.91 -6.39
CA MET A 112 17.47 -8.30 -6.87
C MET A 112 17.30 -9.33 -5.75
N LYS A 113 16.61 -8.95 -4.65
CA LYS A 113 16.30 -9.83 -3.52
C LYS A 113 14.81 -10.10 -3.52
N PRO A 114 14.37 -11.29 -3.96
CA PRO A 114 12.96 -11.67 -3.90
C PRO A 114 12.51 -11.80 -2.45
N GLY A 115 11.21 -11.58 -2.21
CA GLY A 115 10.65 -11.68 -0.88
C GLY A 115 9.15 -11.38 -0.85
N PRO A 116 8.57 -11.34 0.34
CA PRO A 116 7.12 -11.28 0.52
C PRO A 116 6.52 -9.89 0.24
N VAL A 117 7.30 -8.80 0.31
CA VAL A 117 6.75 -7.45 0.18
C VAL A 117 6.66 -7.08 -1.31
N PHE A 118 5.51 -7.27 -1.92
CA PHE A 118 5.24 -7.02 -3.34
C PHE A 118 6.35 -7.50 -4.27
N GLY A 119 6.90 -8.70 -4.00
CA GLY A 119 7.95 -9.29 -4.81
C GLY A 119 9.39 -8.93 -4.40
N SER A 120 9.58 -8.14 -3.37
CA SER A 120 10.89 -7.78 -2.83
C SER A 120 11.00 -8.16 -1.35
N ARG A 121 12.24 -8.07 -0.82
CA ARG A 121 12.54 -8.46 0.56
C ARG A 121 11.83 -7.57 1.58
N ASP A 122 11.47 -8.17 2.69
CA ASP A 122 11.10 -7.47 3.91
C ASP A 122 12.33 -6.97 4.68
N TYR A 123 12.14 -6.14 5.70
CA TYR A 123 13.24 -5.49 6.44
C TYR A 123 14.24 -4.79 5.52
N PHE A 124 13.73 -4.12 4.48
CA PHE A 124 14.54 -3.38 3.53
C PHE A 124 15.13 -2.11 4.17
N GLN A 125 16.20 -1.57 3.55
CA GLN A 125 16.71 -0.24 3.91
C GLN A 125 16.43 0.72 2.75
N GLY A 126 15.67 1.78 3.01
CA GLY A 126 15.30 2.78 2.01
C GLY A 126 13.85 3.19 2.05
N LEU A 127 13.32 3.57 0.89
CA LEU A 127 11.94 3.96 0.65
C LEU A 127 11.23 2.90 -0.20
N ALA A 128 10.02 2.58 0.18
CA ALA A 128 9.04 1.89 -0.65
C ALA A 128 7.81 2.78 -0.87
N VAL A 129 7.37 2.92 -2.11
CA VAL A 129 6.04 3.45 -2.46
C VAL A 129 5.23 2.29 -2.99
N ILE A 130 4.19 1.91 -2.26
CA ILE A 130 3.41 0.69 -2.46
C ILE A 130 2.09 1.06 -3.11
N LEU A 131 1.75 0.35 -4.18
CA LEU A 131 0.48 0.46 -4.89
C LEU A 131 -0.28 -0.85 -4.68
N ASP A 132 -1.04 -0.90 -3.61
CA ASP A 132 -1.76 -2.08 -3.14
C ASP A 132 -3.16 -2.13 -3.78
N THR A 133 -3.50 -3.26 -4.39
CA THR A 133 -4.80 -3.47 -5.03
C THR A 133 -5.76 -4.32 -4.21
N TYR A 134 -5.25 -5.05 -3.22
CA TYR A 134 -6.05 -5.97 -2.39
C TYR A 134 -6.08 -5.53 -0.94
N SER A 135 -7.27 -5.46 -0.33
CA SER A 135 -7.41 -5.19 1.09
C SER A 135 -7.32 -6.48 1.91
N ASN A 136 -6.27 -6.63 2.70
CA ASN A 136 -6.11 -7.73 3.65
C ASN A 136 -6.83 -7.45 4.98
N HIS A 137 -7.07 -6.17 5.28
CA HIS A 137 -7.58 -5.73 6.57
C HIS A 137 -9.09 -5.46 6.54
N ASN A 138 -9.84 -6.14 7.40
CA ASN A 138 -11.29 -5.95 7.58
C ASN A 138 -11.64 -5.22 8.89
N GLY A 139 -10.79 -4.32 9.37
CA GLY A 139 -10.94 -3.62 10.64
C GLY A 139 -11.42 -2.18 10.54
N GLN A 140 -11.38 -1.46 11.66
CA GLN A 140 -11.86 -0.07 11.81
C GLN A 140 -11.06 0.97 11.00
N HIS A 141 -9.81 0.66 10.61
CA HIS A 141 -8.92 1.52 9.82
C HIS A 141 -8.84 1.08 8.37
N ASN A 142 -9.86 0.40 7.87
CA ASN A 142 -9.92 -0.07 6.50
C ASN A 142 -10.07 1.12 5.55
N HIS A 143 -9.03 1.39 4.77
CA HIS A 143 -9.11 2.30 3.63
C HIS A 143 -9.55 1.52 2.38
N GLN A 144 -10.14 2.24 1.43
CA GLN A 144 -10.56 1.62 0.18
C GLN A 144 -9.33 1.35 -0.71
N HIS A 145 -9.32 0.17 -1.32
CA HIS A 145 -8.32 -0.21 -2.32
C HIS A 145 -8.88 -0.01 -3.75
N PRO A 146 -8.03 0.26 -4.75
CA PRO A 146 -6.56 0.37 -4.66
C PRO A 146 -6.08 1.57 -3.81
N TYR A 147 -4.99 1.36 -3.10
CA TYR A 147 -4.40 2.33 -2.17
C TYR A 147 -2.91 2.55 -2.47
N ILE A 148 -2.43 3.77 -2.31
CA ILE A 148 -1.02 4.12 -2.45
C ILE A 148 -0.50 4.57 -1.10
N SER A 149 0.59 3.94 -0.64
CA SER A 149 1.25 4.29 0.62
C SER A 149 2.76 4.42 0.46
N ALA A 150 3.42 5.03 1.43
CA ALA A 150 4.86 5.06 1.52
C ALA A 150 5.36 4.55 2.86
N MET A 151 6.48 3.84 2.84
CA MET A 151 7.20 3.35 4.01
C MET A 151 8.69 3.66 3.86
N VAL A 152 9.29 4.23 4.91
CA VAL A 152 10.75 4.36 5.04
C VAL A 152 11.23 3.39 6.11
N ASN A 153 12.24 2.62 5.78
CA ASN A 153 12.74 1.57 6.65
C ASN A 153 14.27 1.60 6.72
N ASN A 154 14.80 1.46 7.90
CA ASN A 154 16.25 1.32 8.17
C ASN A 154 16.72 -0.14 8.24
N GLY A 155 15.85 -1.10 7.92
CA GLY A 155 16.12 -2.52 8.00
C GLY A 155 15.56 -3.21 9.25
N SER A 156 14.88 -2.49 10.14
CA SER A 156 14.36 -3.04 11.41
C SER A 156 12.86 -3.27 11.43
N LEU A 157 12.10 -2.69 10.50
CA LEU A 157 10.66 -2.76 10.48
C LEU A 157 10.17 -3.87 9.54
N HIS A 158 9.18 -4.61 10.01
CA HIS A 158 8.44 -5.61 9.22
C HIS A 158 7.26 -4.95 8.52
N TYR A 159 7.01 -5.33 7.26
CA TYR A 159 5.78 -4.95 6.56
C TYR A 159 4.68 -5.98 6.87
N ASP A 160 3.67 -5.57 7.60
CA ASP A 160 2.54 -6.42 7.99
C ASP A 160 1.45 -6.40 6.92
N HIS A 161 1.41 -7.43 6.08
CA HIS A 161 0.40 -7.59 5.03
C HIS A 161 -1.01 -7.73 5.57
N ASP A 162 -1.20 -8.40 6.72
CA ASP A 162 -2.52 -8.64 7.31
C ASP A 162 -3.20 -7.33 7.74
N ARG A 163 -2.41 -6.25 7.81
CA ARG A 163 -2.85 -4.90 8.15
C ARG A 163 -2.55 -3.87 7.07
N ASP A 164 -2.32 -4.32 5.84
CA ASP A 164 -2.00 -3.46 4.69
C ASP A 164 -0.87 -2.45 4.97
N GLY A 165 0.10 -2.83 5.82
CA GLY A 165 1.23 -1.99 6.22
C GLY A 165 0.89 -0.75 7.04
N THR A 166 -0.36 -0.60 7.54
CA THR A 166 -0.85 0.62 8.22
C THR A 166 -0.01 1.07 9.41
N HIS A 167 0.67 0.13 10.11
CA HIS A 167 1.50 0.43 11.28
C HIS A 167 2.83 1.08 10.95
N THR A 168 3.31 0.92 9.73
CA THR A 168 4.62 1.39 9.29
C THR A 168 4.55 2.38 8.14
N GLN A 169 3.34 2.67 7.64
CA GLN A 169 3.16 3.68 6.60
C GLN A 169 3.43 5.09 7.13
N LEU A 170 4.04 5.92 6.31
CA LEU A 170 4.22 7.35 6.59
C LEU A 170 2.96 8.14 6.25
N ALA A 171 2.40 7.86 5.11
CA ALA A 171 1.19 8.47 4.58
C ALA A 171 0.66 7.64 3.42
N GLY A 172 -0.58 7.89 3.00
CA GLY A 172 -1.16 7.24 1.84
C GLY A 172 -2.44 7.91 1.36
N CYS A 173 -2.96 7.44 0.23
CA CYS A 173 -4.22 7.88 -0.34
C CYS A 173 -4.91 6.78 -1.14
N GLU A 174 -6.22 6.86 -1.24
CA GLU A 174 -7.02 6.05 -2.16
C GLU A 174 -6.82 6.52 -3.60
N ALA A 175 -6.56 5.57 -4.51
CA ALA A 175 -6.27 5.87 -5.91
C ALA A 175 -6.77 4.75 -6.82
N LYS A 176 -7.85 4.98 -7.53
CA LYS A 176 -8.48 3.97 -8.41
C LYS A 176 -7.73 3.87 -9.73
N PHE A 177 -6.55 3.23 -9.73
CA PHE A 177 -5.67 3.11 -10.89
C PHE A 177 -5.85 1.79 -11.68
N ARG A 178 -6.69 0.87 -11.20
CA ARG A 178 -6.88 -0.45 -11.82
C ARG A 178 -7.96 -0.43 -12.89
N ASN A 179 -7.75 -1.19 -13.98
CA ASN A 179 -8.69 -1.38 -15.10
C ASN A 179 -9.18 -0.07 -15.75
N LEU A 180 -8.31 0.93 -15.82
CA LEU A 180 -8.59 2.15 -16.57
C LEU A 180 -8.35 1.95 -18.07
N GLU A 181 -9.17 2.59 -18.91
CA GLU A 181 -9.04 2.53 -20.36
C GLU A 181 -7.77 3.23 -20.89
N HIS A 182 -7.24 4.17 -20.11
CA HIS A 182 -6.05 4.96 -20.43
C HIS A 182 -4.90 4.58 -19.49
N ASP A 183 -3.72 5.05 -19.84
CA ASP A 183 -2.52 4.86 -19.02
C ASP A 183 -2.57 5.74 -17.76
N THR A 184 -1.94 5.28 -16.71
CA THR A 184 -1.86 5.95 -15.42
C THR A 184 -0.43 6.37 -15.13
N HIS A 185 -0.28 7.46 -14.37
CA HIS A 185 1.03 7.99 -14.01
C HIS A 185 1.12 8.22 -12.51
N ILE A 186 2.30 7.96 -11.98
CA ILE A 186 2.69 8.33 -10.62
C ILE A 186 3.99 9.13 -10.68
N SER A 187 4.07 10.19 -9.89
CA SER A 187 5.29 10.96 -9.65
C SER A 187 5.68 10.83 -8.18
N ILE A 188 6.92 10.48 -7.95
CA ILE A 188 7.56 10.42 -6.63
C ILE A 188 8.67 11.45 -6.66
N ARG A 189 8.48 12.56 -5.95
CA ARG A 189 9.42 13.65 -5.86
C ARG A 189 10.08 13.66 -4.49
N TYR A 190 11.39 13.60 -4.47
CA TYR A 190 12.19 13.73 -3.27
C TYR A 190 13.08 14.96 -3.38
N GLU A 191 12.80 15.95 -2.54
CA GLU A 191 13.45 17.25 -2.57
C GLU A 191 13.65 17.78 -1.15
N ARG A 192 14.91 18.05 -0.77
CA ARG A 192 15.25 18.66 0.53
C ARG A 192 14.57 17.97 1.71
N ASP A 193 14.71 16.65 1.81
CA ASP A 193 14.11 15.81 2.84
C ASP A 193 12.57 15.82 2.86
N THR A 194 11.95 16.21 1.76
CA THR A 194 10.49 16.16 1.56
C THR A 194 10.17 15.15 0.48
N LEU A 195 9.29 14.20 0.81
CA LEU A 195 8.73 13.23 -0.12
C LEU A 195 7.33 13.66 -0.54
N THR A 196 7.12 13.85 -1.83
CA THR A 196 5.80 14.15 -2.39
C THR A 196 5.42 13.07 -3.40
N VAL A 197 4.25 12.47 -3.24
CA VAL A 197 3.69 11.51 -4.19
C VAL A 197 2.45 12.11 -4.83
N SER A 198 2.41 12.08 -6.16
CA SER A 198 1.30 12.60 -6.96
C SER A 198 0.90 11.61 -8.04
N THR A 199 -0.35 11.63 -8.46
CA THR A 199 -0.87 10.74 -9.51
C THR A 199 -1.58 11.53 -10.60
N ASP A 200 -1.50 11.05 -11.85
CA ASP A 200 -2.40 11.42 -12.93
C ASP A 200 -3.13 10.17 -13.40
N LEU A 201 -4.37 10.01 -12.93
CA LEU A 201 -5.23 8.87 -13.23
C LEU A 201 -6.18 9.15 -14.41
N VAL A 202 -6.06 10.31 -15.06
CA VAL A 202 -6.91 10.70 -16.19
C VAL A 202 -6.13 10.87 -17.48
N ASN A 203 -4.81 10.70 -17.43
CA ASN A 203 -3.88 10.82 -18.56
C ASN A 203 -3.98 12.18 -19.29
N LYS A 204 -4.05 13.27 -18.52
CA LYS A 204 -4.16 14.65 -19.02
C LYS A 204 -3.08 15.58 -18.51
N ALA A 205 -1.98 15.02 -17.98
CA ALA A 205 -0.95 15.74 -17.22
C ALA A 205 -1.54 16.55 -16.04
N ALA A 206 -2.66 16.08 -15.49
CA ALA A 206 -3.37 16.70 -14.37
C ALA A 206 -2.93 16.02 -13.06
N TRP A 207 -1.76 16.38 -12.59
CA TRP A 207 -1.19 15.81 -11.37
C TRP A 207 -2.00 16.20 -10.14
N LYS A 208 -2.45 15.19 -9.41
CA LYS A 208 -3.11 15.32 -8.12
C LYS A 208 -2.19 14.83 -7.04
N GLN A 209 -1.87 15.65 -6.04
CA GLN A 209 -1.09 15.24 -4.90
C GLN A 209 -1.87 14.17 -4.10
N CYS A 210 -1.21 13.05 -3.88
CA CYS A 210 -1.67 11.96 -3.03
C CYS A 210 -1.33 12.29 -1.57
N PHE A 211 -0.05 12.49 -1.29
CA PHE A 211 0.43 12.94 0.02
C PHE A 211 1.79 13.64 -0.10
N GLN A 212 2.17 14.32 0.98
CA GLN A 212 3.49 14.90 1.17
C GLN A 212 3.94 14.64 2.62
N VAL A 213 5.21 14.23 2.78
CA VAL A 213 5.82 13.98 4.08
C VAL A 213 7.15 14.72 4.15
N ASN A 214 7.33 15.50 5.21
CA ASN A 214 8.57 16.23 5.49
C ASN A 214 9.49 15.39 6.38
N GLU A 215 10.75 15.80 6.49
CA GLU A 215 11.78 15.17 7.35
C GLU A 215 12.06 13.69 6.98
N VAL A 216 11.86 13.36 5.71
CA VAL A 216 12.24 12.05 5.15
C VAL A 216 13.71 12.08 4.77
N LYS A 217 14.56 11.38 5.49
CA LYS A 217 16.00 11.32 5.21
C LYS A 217 16.34 10.08 4.41
N LEU A 218 16.81 10.27 3.19
CA LEU A 218 17.28 9.19 2.32
C LEU A 218 18.75 9.39 1.97
N PRO A 219 19.56 8.31 1.97
CA PRO A 219 20.94 8.37 1.48
C PRO A 219 20.99 8.47 -0.05
N THR A 220 22.15 8.80 -0.59
CA THR A 220 22.48 8.64 -2.02
C THR A 220 23.10 7.26 -2.28
N GLY A 221 23.08 6.81 -3.54
CA GLY A 221 23.72 5.54 -3.94
C GLY A 221 22.84 4.30 -3.74
N TYR A 222 21.56 4.46 -3.44
CA TYR A 222 20.61 3.36 -3.39
C TYR A 222 20.06 3.05 -4.80
N TYR A 223 19.43 1.90 -4.95
CA TYR A 223 18.92 1.39 -6.21
C TYR A 223 17.45 1.73 -6.39
N ILE A 224 17.11 2.18 -7.59
CA ILE A 224 15.72 2.32 -8.01
C ILE A 224 15.25 0.98 -8.55
N GLY A 225 14.09 0.53 -8.12
CA GLY A 225 13.48 -0.71 -8.60
C GLY A 225 11.97 -0.68 -8.58
N ILE A 226 11.37 -1.63 -9.26
CA ILE A 226 9.92 -1.88 -9.22
C ILE A 226 9.74 -3.38 -9.13
N SER A 227 8.90 -3.84 -8.22
CA SER A 227 8.56 -5.25 -8.11
C SER A 227 7.07 -5.44 -7.91
N ALA A 228 6.54 -6.57 -8.36
CA ALA A 228 5.14 -6.96 -8.25
C ALA A 228 5.03 -8.42 -7.83
N THR A 229 3.91 -8.73 -7.18
CA THR A 229 3.54 -10.11 -6.84
C THR A 229 2.06 -10.34 -7.08
N THR A 230 1.70 -11.60 -7.27
CA THR A 230 0.34 -12.11 -7.28
C THR A 230 0.26 -13.30 -6.35
N GLY A 231 -0.80 -13.40 -5.56
CA GLY A 231 -1.09 -14.51 -4.66
C GLY A 231 -2.09 -15.50 -5.25
N ASP A 232 -3.17 -15.76 -4.52
CA ASP A 232 -4.35 -16.47 -5.01
C ASP A 232 -5.15 -15.62 -5.99
N LEU A 233 -5.04 -14.31 -5.88
CA LEU A 233 -5.60 -13.32 -6.79
C LEU A 233 -4.50 -12.78 -7.70
N SER A 234 -4.87 -12.24 -8.85
CA SER A 234 -3.87 -11.81 -9.83
C SER A 234 -4.31 -10.62 -10.65
N ASP A 235 -3.31 -9.87 -11.12
CA ASP A 235 -3.41 -8.81 -12.12
C ASP A 235 -2.16 -8.79 -13.00
N ASN A 236 -2.29 -8.22 -14.19
CA ASN A 236 -1.15 -7.79 -14.99
C ASN A 236 -0.60 -6.48 -14.41
N HIS A 237 0.70 -6.43 -14.13
CA HIS A 237 1.40 -5.22 -13.73
C HIS A 237 2.37 -4.81 -14.83
N ASP A 238 1.97 -3.81 -15.62
CA ASP A 238 2.71 -3.33 -16.79
C ASP A 238 3.34 -1.96 -16.53
N ILE A 239 4.64 -1.85 -16.80
CA ILE A 239 5.40 -0.60 -16.76
C ILE A 239 5.61 -0.14 -18.21
N LEU A 240 5.17 1.08 -18.53
CA LEU A 240 5.24 1.64 -19.86
C LEU A 240 6.41 2.61 -20.02
N SER A 241 6.73 3.38 -18.99
CA SER A 241 7.95 4.20 -18.95
C SER A 241 8.36 4.55 -17.54
N ILE A 242 9.64 4.72 -17.33
CA ILE A 242 10.25 5.27 -16.11
C ILE A 242 11.10 6.44 -16.54
N ARG A 243 10.92 7.59 -15.92
CA ARG A 243 11.73 8.79 -16.17
C ARG A 243 12.21 9.34 -14.85
N LEU A 244 13.49 9.47 -14.70
CA LEU A 244 14.11 10.13 -13.56
C LEU A 244 14.62 11.50 -13.98
N PHE A 245 14.25 12.50 -13.22
CA PHE A 245 14.71 13.88 -13.37
C PHE A 245 15.55 14.25 -12.16
N GLU A 246 16.71 14.83 -12.40
CA GLU A 246 17.45 15.54 -11.36
C GLU A 246 16.85 16.91 -11.17
N LEU A 247 16.58 17.29 -9.94
CA LEU A 247 16.05 18.60 -9.60
C LEU A 247 17.24 19.55 -9.35
N ASP A 248 17.41 20.52 -10.24
CA ASP A 248 18.41 21.56 -10.08
C ASP A 248 17.87 22.63 -9.13
N LEU A 249 18.31 22.55 -7.90
CA LEU A 249 17.95 23.50 -6.85
C LEU A 249 19.09 24.52 -6.72
N ILE A 250 18.75 25.78 -6.61
CA ILE A 250 19.71 26.86 -6.34
C ILE A 250 20.58 26.45 -5.14
N ASP A 251 21.87 26.52 -5.35
CA ASP A 251 22.98 26.04 -4.48
C ASP A 251 22.74 26.37 -3.00
N ASP A 252 22.19 25.41 -2.24
CA ASP A 252 22.06 25.49 -0.78
C ASP A 252 23.33 24.88 -0.17
N PRO A 253 23.99 25.51 0.81
CA PRO A 253 25.13 24.91 1.50
C PRO A 253 24.87 23.50 2.05
N LYS A 254 23.63 23.20 2.39
CA LYS A 254 23.19 21.85 2.81
C LYS A 254 23.26 20.83 1.67
N ASP A 255 23.24 21.27 0.41
CA ASP A 255 23.31 20.37 -0.75
C ASP A 255 24.69 19.77 -0.97
N ARG A 256 25.70 20.26 -0.26
CA ARG A 256 27.11 19.76 -0.29
C ARG A 256 27.40 18.66 0.73
N GLU A 257 26.46 18.30 1.61
CA GLU A 257 26.64 17.25 2.60
C GLU A 257 26.70 15.86 1.92
N ASP A 258 27.70 15.04 2.31
CA ASP A 258 27.75 13.64 1.85
C ASP A 258 26.62 12.84 2.50
N ARG A 259 25.69 12.42 1.69
CA ARG A 259 24.51 11.65 2.15
C ARG A 259 24.66 10.13 2.02
N SER A 260 25.80 9.64 1.53
CA SER A 260 26.00 8.20 1.29
C SER A 260 25.89 7.35 2.56
N GLN A 261 26.15 7.94 3.71
CA GLN A 261 26.15 7.27 5.04
C GLN A 261 24.89 7.53 5.87
N ILE A 262 23.93 8.28 5.33
CA ILE A 262 22.68 8.54 6.07
C ILE A 262 21.89 7.23 6.19
N VAL A 263 21.38 6.98 7.41
CA VAL A 263 20.44 5.89 7.67
C VAL A 263 19.04 6.37 7.28
N PRO A 264 18.31 5.63 6.43
CA PRO A 264 16.95 5.99 6.08
C PRO A 264 16.09 6.20 7.33
N SER A 265 15.42 7.34 7.41
CA SER A 265 14.53 7.65 8.54
C SER A 265 13.46 8.65 8.10
N ALA A 266 12.33 8.63 8.80
CA ALA A 266 11.30 9.64 8.67
C ALA A 266 10.70 9.92 10.05
N ALA A 267 10.15 11.12 10.25
CA ALA A 267 9.36 11.39 11.43
C ALA A 267 8.08 10.56 11.33
N PHE A 268 7.97 9.55 12.19
CA PHE A 268 6.70 8.86 12.36
C PHE A 268 5.74 9.80 13.07
N TYR A 269 4.63 10.11 12.43
CA TYR A 269 3.47 10.53 13.17
C TYR A 269 2.96 9.25 13.86
N ASP A 270 3.27 9.09 15.14
CA ASP A 270 2.63 8.05 15.96
C ASP A 270 1.12 8.30 15.83
N PRO A 271 0.36 7.45 15.12
CA PRO A 271 -1.09 7.59 15.14
C PRO A 271 -1.49 7.54 16.62
N PRO A 272 -2.45 8.38 17.07
CA PRO A 272 -2.87 8.38 18.48
C PRO A 272 -3.11 6.93 18.85
N ARG A 273 -2.40 6.43 19.89
CA ARG A 273 -2.49 5.04 20.34
C ARG A 273 -3.97 4.69 20.41
N GLU A 274 -4.38 3.73 19.59
CA GLU A 274 -5.72 3.21 19.70
C GLU A 274 -5.96 2.89 21.16
N ARG A 275 -6.92 3.53 21.78
CA ARG A 275 -7.52 2.98 22.98
C ARG A 275 -8.01 1.60 22.54
N VAL A 276 -7.25 0.58 22.87
CA VAL A 276 -7.79 -0.77 22.92
C VAL A 276 -8.94 -0.65 23.90
N GLU A 277 -10.16 -0.46 23.37
CA GLU A 277 -11.35 -0.64 24.18
C GLU A 277 -11.20 -2.07 24.68
N ASP A 278 -10.98 -2.19 25.99
CA ASP A 278 -11.00 -3.50 26.66
C ASP A 278 -12.13 -4.28 26.03
N LEU A 279 -11.81 -5.44 25.44
CA LEU A 279 -12.81 -6.34 24.85
C LEU A 279 -13.96 -6.35 25.84
N LYS A 280 -15.08 -5.72 25.51
CA LYS A 280 -16.28 -5.78 26.34
C LYS A 280 -16.47 -7.25 26.58
N GLN A 281 -16.10 -7.69 27.78
CA GLN A 281 -16.37 -9.06 28.22
C GLN A 281 -17.84 -9.27 27.87
N HIS A 282 -18.10 -10.19 26.96
CA HIS A 282 -19.44 -10.47 26.48
C HIS A 282 -20.22 -10.98 27.69
N SER A 283 -20.71 -10.04 28.52
CA SER A 283 -21.57 -10.38 29.65
C SER A 283 -22.76 -11.07 29.00
N TRP A 284 -23.02 -12.28 29.42
CA TRP A 284 -24.14 -13.06 28.97
C TRP A 284 -25.37 -12.14 29.03
N SER A 285 -26.00 -11.87 27.91
CA SER A 285 -27.16 -10.96 27.91
C SER A 285 -28.14 -11.48 28.99
N GLY A 286 -28.71 -10.60 29.80
CA GLY A 286 -29.59 -10.99 30.89
C GLY A 286 -30.69 -11.98 30.46
N ILE A 287 -31.09 -11.94 29.18
CA ILE A 287 -32.00 -12.88 28.53
C ILE A 287 -31.44 -14.31 28.49
N LYS A 288 -30.16 -14.48 28.14
CA LYS A 288 -29.53 -15.82 28.12
C LYS A 288 -29.39 -16.42 29.50
N LEU A 289 -29.05 -15.61 30.50
CA LEU A 289 -29.01 -16.03 31.90
C LEU A 289 -30.40 -16.39 32.40
N PHE A 290 -31.43 -15.59 32.09
CA PHE A 290 -32.80 -15.85 32.42
C PHE A 290 -33.32 -17.16 31.81
N LEU A 291 -33.05 -17.41 30.52
CA LEU A 291 -33.43 -18.65 29.84
C LEU A 291 -32.77 -19.86 30.45
N LEU A 292 -31.49 -19.75 30.86
CA LEU A 292 -30.76 -20.84 31.51
C LEU A 292 -31.33 -21.15 32.89
N MET A 293 -31.70 -20.13 33.65
CA MET A 293 -32.39 -20.30 34.96
C MET A 293 -33.78 -20.92 34.80
N LEU A 294 -34.54 -20.50 33.80
CA LEU A 294 -35.86 -21.06 33.49
C LEU A 294 -35.75 -22.55 33.09
N LEU A 295 -34.79 -22.90 32.26
CA LEU A 295 -34.54 -24.30 31.88
C LEU A 295 -34.18 -25.17 33.11
N GLY A 296 -33.33 -24.65 33.99
CA GLY A 296 -32.98 -25.31 35.25
C GLY A 296 -34.18 -25.56 36.16
N ALA A 297 -35.10 -24.58 36.30
CA ALA A 297 -36.32 -24.72 37.07
C ALA A 297 -37.27 -25.77 36.47
N LEU A 298 -37.44 -25.81 35.15
CA LEU A 298 -38.26 -26.84 34.48
C LEU A 298 -37.71 -28.25 34.70
N VAL A 299 -36.37 -28.44 34.64
CA VAL A 299 -35.74 -29.74 34.92
C VAL A 299 -35.97 -30.16 36.37
N LEU A 300 -35.87 -29.24 37.34
CA LEU A 300 -36.16 -29.55 38.75
C LEU A 300 -37.62 -29.98 38.95
N ILE A 301 -38.60 -29.27 38.36
CA ILE A 301 -40.01 -29.64 38.40
C ILE A 301 -40.21 -31.04 37.81
N ALA A 302 -39.63 -31.34 36.67
CA ALA A 302 -39.72 -32.65 36.05
C ALA A 302 -39.14 -33.77 36.95
N CYS A 303 -38.00 -33.52 37.59
CA CYS A 303 -37.41 -34.47 38.56
C CYS A 303 -38.37 -34.72 39.76
N VAL A 304 -38.98 -33.66 40.32
CA VAL A 304 -39.91 -33.81 41.44
C VAL A 304 -41.15 -34.63 41.03
N VAL A 305 -41.71 -34.34 39.84
CA VAL A 305 -42.84 -35.11 39.30
C VAL A 305 -42.48 -36.60 39.12
N ILE A 306 -41.31 -36.89 38.58
CA ILE A 306 -40.85 -38.26 38.42
C ILE A 306 -40.72 -38.96 39.78
N ILE A 307 -40.12 -38.30 40.77
CA ILE A 307 -39.97 -38.84 42.13
C ILE A 307 -41.35 -39.17 42.73
N ILE A 308 -42.33 -38.25 42.61
CA ILE A 308 -43.71 -38.46 43.10
C ILE A 308 -44.39 -39.64 42.40
N MET A 309 -44.21 -39.74 41.05
CA MET A 309 -44.74 -40.89 40.30
C MET A 309 -44.12 -42.21 40.73
N LEU A 310 -42.81 -42.25 40.90
CA LEU A 310 -42.08 -43.42 41.36
C LEU A 310 -42.55 -43.82 42.80
N HIS A 311 -42.72 -42.82 43.66
CA HIS A 311 -43.21 -43.07 45.03
C HIS A 311 -44.61 -43.62 45.04
N LYS A 312 -45.56 -43.07 44.25
CA LYS A 312 -46.92 -43.59 44.08
C LYS A 312 -46.89 -45.03 43.55
N LYS A 313 -46.12 -45.27 42.51
CA LYS A 313 -45.97 -46.60 41.93
C LYS A 313 -45.42 -47.62 42.95
N HIS A 314 -44.46 -47.21 43.77
CA HIS A 314 -43.93 -48.02 44.84
C HIS A 314 -44.98 -48.35 45.89
N GLN A 315 -45.78 -47.38 46.34
CA GLN A 315 -46.91 -47.60 47.27
C GLN A 315 -48.00 -48.50 46.70
N GLU A 316 -48.37 -48.38 45.44
CA GLU A 316 -49.31 -49.26 44.76
C GLU A 316 -48.77 -50.69 44.67
N ASN A 317 -47.49 -50.88 44.37
CA ASN A 317 -46.86 -52.21 44.34
C ASN A 317 -46.73 -52.82 45.73
N ALA A 318 -46.57 -52.04 46.80
CA ALA A 318 -46.53 -52.52 48.16
C ALA A 318 -47.95 -52.97 48.60
N ARG A 319 -49.00 -52.26 48.21
CA ARG A 319 -50.42 -52.65 48.49
C ARG A 319 -50.78 -53.96 47.76
N LYS A 320 -50.30 -54.23 46.56
CA LYS A 320 -50.54 -55.45 45.80
C LYS A 320 -49.89 -56.71 46.39
N ARG A 321 -49.00 -56.58 47.35
CA ARG A 321 -48.32 -57.71 48.03
C ARG A 321 -49.05 -58.15 49.29
N PHE A 322 -50.12 -57.50 49.70
CA PHE A 322 -50.88 -57.82 50.88
C PHE A 322 -52.30 -58.42 50.59
N TYR A 323 -52.53 -58.87 49.33
CA TYR A 323 -53.69 -59.68 48.94
C TYR A 323 -53.27 -61.02 48.37
#